data_3329d90b9c189580704da36fb1f46715
#
_entry.id   3329d90b9c189580704da36fb1f46715
#
_cell.length_a   1.000
_cell.length_b   1.000
_cell.length_c   1.000
_cell.angle_alpha   90.00
_cell.angle_beta   90.00
_cell.angle_gamma   90.00
#
_symmetry.space_group_name_H-M   'P 1'
#
loop_
_entity.id
_entity.type
_entity.pdbx_description
1 polymer ?
#
loop_
_entity_poly.entity_id
_entity_poly.type
_entity_poly.pdbx_seq_one_letter_code
_entity_poly.pdbx_strand_id
1 'polypeptide(L)'
;MKMKSIAWVLASVSLAGCAAMSKNECRTVDWRTVGYEDGVAGRSGDTIGRYRVACANYGVVPNLDAYQSGRSEGLREYCRPQNGFNVGENGGEYTGLCPADLAPAFTASYESGRELHRREYRAREAQERLDSAMREIPLLEQQLASLTFAVIDPQSTGEQRANAILQTRQIAERHEHLRAQMPELERERQLAEQDLAEYRARLASN
;
A
#
# COMPACT_ATOMS: atom_id res chain seq x y z
N MET A 1 25.23 43.90 -17.30
CA MET A 1 24.30 43.05 -16.57
C MET A 1 24.99 41.74 -16.27
N LYS A 2 25.29 41.44 -14.95
CA LYS A 2 26.03 40.25 -14.53
C LYS A 2 25.02 39.12 -14.23
N MET A 3 25.00 38.09 -15.05
CA MET A 3 24.25 36.84 -14.78
C MET A 3 24.90 36.08 -13.64
N LYS A 4 24.19 35.90 -12.52
CA LYS A 4 24.61 35.03 -11.41
C LYS A 4 24.15 33.60 -11.73
N SER A 5 25.13 32.72 -11.94
CA SER A 5 24.92 31.28 -12.07
C SER A 5 24.50 30.70 -10.72
N ILE A 6 23.27 30.21 -10.63
CA ILE A 6 22.79 29.46 -9.47
C ILE A 6 23.20 28.01 -9.67
N ALA A 7 24.20 27.56 -8.90
CA ALA A 7 24.60 26.16 -8.87
C ALA A 7 23.56 25.36 -8.09
N TRP A 8 22.87 24.42 -8.77
CA TRP A 8 22.00 23.43 -8.15
C TRP A 8 22.88 22.36 -7.45
N VAL A 9 22.87 22.37 -6.14
CA VAL A 9 23.44 21.29 -5.34
C VAL A 9 22.42 20.14 -5.33
N LEU A 10 22.67 19.11 -6.12
CA LEU A 10 21.97 17.84 -6.08
C LEU A 10 22.34 17.14 -4.77
N ALA A 11 21.48 17.23 -3.76
CA ALA A 11 21.56 16.43 -2.55
C ALA A 11 21.29 14.97 -2.93
N SER A 12 22.35 14.17 -3.05
CA SER A 12 22.29 12.72 -3.22
C SER A 12 21.70 12.12 -1.93
N VAL A 13 20.41 11.78 -1.95
CA VAL A 13 19.82 10.92 -0.91
C VAL A 13 20.41 9.53 -1.11
N SER A 14 21.44 9.22 -0.34
CA SER A 14 21.97 7.87 -0.23
C SER A 14 20.88 6.99 0.39
N LEU A 15 20.22 6.15 -0.42
CA LEU A 15 19.46 5.02 0.09
C LEU A 15 20.47 4.17 0.89
N ALA A 16 20.38 4.22 2.22
CA ALA A 16 21.05 3.29 3.10
C ALA A 16 20.49 1.90 2.79
N GLY A 17 21.13 1.19 1.87
CA GLY A 17 20.92 -0.23 1.64
C GLY A 17 21.06 -0.96 2.96
N CYS A 18 20.35 -2.06 3.13
CA CYS A 18 20.42 -2.96 4.29
C CYS A 18 21.87 -3.04 4.79
N ALA A 19 22.16 -2.42 5.93
CA ALA A 19 23.51 -2.36 6.45
C ALA A 19 23.96 -3.79 6.75
N ALA A 20 24.86 -4.31 5.93
CA ALA A 20 25.58 -5.53 6.26
C ALA A 20 26.32 -5.26 7.57
N MET A 21 26.22 -6.20 8.55
CA MET A 21 26.90 -6.05 9.83
C MET A 21 28.40 -5.77 9.61
N SER A 22 28.91 -4.76 10.29
CA SER A 22 30.32 -4.42 10.27
C SER A 22 31.16 -5.48 11.01
N LYS A 23 32.47 -5.48 10.79
CA LYS A 23 33.40 -6.40 11.48
C LYS A 23 33.27 -6.29 13.00
N ASN A 24 33.13 -5.08 13.53
CA ASN A 24 33.04 -4.86 14.97
C ASN A 24 31.71 -5.43 15.51
N GLU A 25 30.60 -5.13 14.85
CA GLU A 25 29.28 -5.68 15.20
C GLU A 25 29.30 -7.20 15.21
N CYS A 26 29.82 -7.85 14.15
CA CYS A 26 29.93 -9.31 14.10
C CYS A 26 30.70 -9.92 15.28
N ARG A 27 31.70 -9.19 15.82
CA ARG A 27 32.56 -9.72 16.90
C ARG A 27 32.04 -9.45 18.30
N THR A 28 31.25 -8.39 18.47
CA THR A 28 30.84 -7.91 19.80
C THR A 28 29.37 -8.08 20.09
N VAL A 29 28.56 -8.36 19.06
CA VAL A 29 27.11 -8.50 19.23
C VAL A 29 26.73 -9.68 20.08
N ASP A 30 25.75 -9.49 20.94
CA ASP A 30 25.07 -10.60 21.62
C ASP A 30 23.99 -11.21 20.70
N TRP A 31 24.26 -12.42 20.23
CA TRP A 31 23.35 -13.12 19.30
C TRP A 31 21.98 -13.41 19.89
N ARG A 32 21.85 -13.52 21.22
CA ARG A 32 20.55 -13.65 21.87
C ARG A 32 19.75 -12.36 21.74
N THR A 33 20.37 -11.23 21.96
CA THR A 33 19.73 -9.91 21.77
C THR A 33 19.28 -9.69 20.32
N VAL A 34 20.13 -10.01 19.35
CA VAL A 34 19.76 -9.94 17.91
C VAL A 34 18.56 -10.85 17.61
N GLY A 35 18.60 -12.07 18.14
CA GLY A 35 17.47 -13.00 18.00
C GLY A 35 16.18 -12.45 18.61
N TYR A 36 16.26 -11.87 19.80
CA TYR A 36 15.12 -11.27 20.47
C TYR A 36 14.49 -10.14 19.63
N GLU A 37 15.32 -9.21 19.14
CA GLU A 37 14.86 -8.11 18.29
C GLU A 37 14.21 -8.61 16.97
N ASP A 38 14.81 -9.63 16.35
CA ASP A 38 14.24 -10.28 15.17
C ASP A 38 12.90 -10.97 15.50
N GLY A 39 12.80 -11.59 16.66
CA GLY A 39 11.57 -12.19 17.16
C GLY A 39 10.46 -11.16 17.37
N VAL A 40 10.76 -10.07 18.07
CA VAL A 40 9.82 -8.96 18.29
C VAL A 40 9.38 -8.31 16.99
N ALA A 41 10.26 -8.25 15.99
CA ALA A 41 9.95 -7.75 14.65
C ALA A 41 9.22 -8.78 13.75
N GLY A 42 8.95 -9.99 14.22
CA GLY A 42 8.31 -11.04 13.44
C GLY A 42 9.14 -11.54 12.25
N ARG A 43 10.48 -11.44 12.32
CA ARG A 43 11.35 -11.89 11.23
C ARG A 43 11.43 -13.41 11.19
N SER A 44 11.55 -13.96 9.95
CA SER A 44 11.78 -15.39 9.74
C SER A 44 13.06 -15.87 10.45
N GLY A 45 13.05 -17.12 10.94
CA GLY A 45 14.23 -17.78 11.52
C GLY A 45 15.42 -17.86 10.56
N ASP A 46 15.17 -17.81 9.26
CA ASP A 46 16.22 -17.82 8.22
C ASP A 46 17.04 -16.53 8.19
N THR A 47 16.59 -15.48 8.89
CA THR A 47 17.30 -14.20 9.00
C THR A 47 18.74 -14.38 9.51
N ILE A 48 19.00 -15.36 10.39
CA ILE A 48 20.37 -15.67 10.85
C ILE A 48 21.29 -16.06 9.68
N GLY A 49 20.76 -16.62 8.60
CA GLY A 49 21.53 -16.93 7.39
C GLY A 49 22.17 -15.69 6.77
N ARG A 50 21.46 -14.55 6.78
CA ARG A 50 22.01 -13.26 6.31
C ARG A 50 23.15 -12.76 7.20
N TYR A 51 23.02 -12.89 8.51
CA TYR A 51 24.09 -12.55 9.44
C TYR A 51 25.29 -13.45 9.27
N ARG A 52 25.09 -14.76 9.04
CA ARG A 52 26.17 -15.70 8.75
C ARG A 52 26.96 -15.28 7.50
N VAL A 53 26.28 -14.93 6.42
CA VAL A 53 26.92 -14.47 5.18
C VAL A 53 27.68 -13.16 5.43
N ALA A 54 27.08 -12.20 6.10
CA ALA A 54 27.72 -10.90 6.39
C ALA A 54 28.98 -11.04 7.25
N CYS A 55 28.94 -11.90 8.28
CA CYS A 55 30.05 -12.08 9.23
C CYS A 55 31.12 -13.07 8.77
N ALA A 56 30.86 -13.91 7.76
CA ALA A 56 31.81 -14.88 7.23
C ALA A 56 33.10 -14.21 6.73
N ASN A 57 33.01 -13.04 6.11
CA ASN A 57 34.15 -12.27 5.62
C ASN A 57 35.11 -11.82 6.74
N TYR A 58 34.66 -11.86 8.00
CA TYR A 58 35.42 -11.49 9.20
C TYR A 58 35.83 -12.71 10.04
N GLY A 59 35.54 -13.93 9.55
CA GLY A 59 35.81 -15.18 10.26
C GLY A 59 34.93 -15.38 11.48
N VAL A 60 33.78 -14.73 11.57
CA VAL A 60 32.84 -14.85 12.69
C VAL A 60 31.63 -15.69 12.29
N VAL A 61 31.30 -16.66 13.14
CA VAL A 61 30.11 -17.51 12.99
C VAL A 61 29.08 -17.10 14.05
N PRO A 62 27.87 -16.69 13.65
CA PRO A 62 26.78 -16.41 14.59
C PRO A 62 26.47 -17.61 15.49
N ASN A 63 26.24 -17.36 16.78
CA ASN A 63 25.79 -18.37 17.70
C ASN A 63 24.29 -18.68 17.46
N LEU A 64 24.03 -19.81 16.81
CA LEU A 64 22.66 -20.21 16.42
C LEU A 64 21.75 -20.44 17.62
N ASP A 65 22.25 -21.12 18.66
CA ASP A 65 21.45 -21.48 19.84
C ASP A 65 21.05 -20.23 20.63
N ALA A 66 22.01 -19.30 20.83
CA ALA A 66 21.73 -18.02 21.47
C ALA A 66 20.71 -17.21 20.68
N TYR A 67 20.88 -17.13 19.36
CA TYR A 67 19.94 -16.44 18.47
C TYR A 67 18.55 -17.05 18.53
N GLN A 68 18.41 -18.38 18.43
CA GLN A 68 17.12 -19.05 18.46
C GLN A 68 16.42 -18.87 19.81
N SER A 69 17.20 -18.94 20.92
CA SER A 69 16.66 -18.69 22.25
C SER A 69 16.06 -17.29 22.37
N GLY A 70 16.83 -16.26 21.97
CA GLY A 70 16.35 -14.88 21.98
C GLY A 70 15.15 -14.68 21.05
N ARG A 71 15.19 -15.26 19.85
CA ARG A 71 14.09 -15.15 18.90
C ARG A 71 12.79 -15.78 19.41
N SER A 72 12.88 -16.92 20.06
CA SER A 72 11.70 -17.57 20.67
C SER A 72 11.07 -16.70 21.75
N GLU A 73 11.88 -15.99 22.52
CA GLU A 73 11.43 -15.05 23.54
C GLU A 73 10.78 -13.80 22.89
N GLY A 74 11.44 -13.20 21.88
CA GLY A 74 10.90 -12.05 21.15
C GLY A 74 9.60 -12.36 20.39
N LEU A 75 9.45 -13.58 19.87
CA LEU A 75 8.21 -14.01 19.22
C LEU A 75 7.01 -14.02 20.18
N ARG A 76 7.20 -14.18 21.47
CA ARG A 76 6.08 -14.09 22.43
C ARG A 76 5.52 -12.67 22.53
N GLU A 77 6.36 -11.67 22.33
CA GLU A 77 5.93 -10.28 22.24
C GLU A 77 5.22 -9.99 20.91
N TYR A 78 5.80 -10.47 19.80
CA TYR A 78 5.18 -10.32 18.48
C TYR A 78 3.82 -11.01 18.39
N CYS A 79 3.71 -12.22 18.95
CA CYS A 79 2.54 -13.08 18.81
C CYS A 79 1.38 -12.74 19.75
N ARG A 80 1.33 -11.52 20.26
CA ARG A 80 0.17 -11.03 21.02
C ARG A 80 -1.03 -10.77 20.08
N PRO A 81 -2.26 -11.03 20.52
CA PRO A 81 -3.47 -10.81 19.70
C PRO A 81 -3.57 -9.40 19.14
N GLN A 82 -3.25 -8.38 19.93
CA GLN A 82 -3.27 -6.98 19.49
C GLN A 82 -2.35 -6.75 18.30
N ASN A 83 -1.14 -7.32 18.32
CA ASN A 83 -0.23 -7.21 17.18
C ASN A 83 -0.74 -7.99 15.97
N GLY A 84 -1.39 -9.15 16.19
CA GLY A 84 -2.07 -9.88 15.12
C GLY A 84 -3.08 -9.00 14.39
N PHE A 85 -3.96 -8.32 15.15
CA PHE A 85 -4.90 -7.37 14.57
C PHE A 85 -4.18 -6.26 13.76
N ASN A 86 -3.17 -5.62 14.34
CA ASN A 86 -2.43 -4.55 13.68
C ASN A 86 -1.75 -5.02 12.37
N VAL A 87 -1.17 -6.23 12.36
CA VAL A 87 -0.57 -6.81 11.14
C VAL A 87 -1.64 -7.00 10.06
N GLY A 88 -2.80 -7.54 10.43
CA GLY A 88 -3.92 -7.74 9.51
C GLY A 88 -4.52 -6.44 8.98
N GLU A 89 -4.76 -5.46 9.84
CA GLU A 89 -5.31 -4.14 9.52
C GLU A 89 -4.43 -3.36 8.56
N ASN A 90 -3.09 -3.49 8.71
CA ASN A 90 -2.13 -2.86 7.80
C ASN A 90 -1.88 -3.67 6.51
N GLY A 91 -2.60 -4.75 6.26
CA GLY A 91 -2.46 -5.58 5.08
C GLY A 91 -1.18 -6.45 5.08
N GLY A 92 -0.52 -6.60 6.23
CA GLY A 92 0.67 -7.43 6.39
C GLY A 92 0.36 -8.92 6.24
N GLU A 93 1.37 -9.69 5.82
CA GLU A 93 1.26 -11.16 5.72
C GLU A 93 1.69 -11.84 7.01
N TYR A 94 0.97 -12.89 7.38
CA TYR A 94 1.32 -13.78 8.47
C TYR A 94 1.70 -15.16 7.92
N THR A 95 2.93 -15.59 8.19
CA THR A 95 3.52 -16.83 7.66
C THR A 95 3.54 -17.99 8.67
N GLY A 96 2.73 -17.91 9.74
CA GLY A 96 2.64 -18.99 10.72
C GLY A 96 3.82 -19.09 11.68
N LEU A 97 4.53 -18.01 11.95
CA LEU A 97 5.75 -17.99 12.76
C LEU A 97 5.50 -18.03 14.27
N CYS A 98 4.27 -17.87 14.73
CA CYS A 98 3.94 -17.87 16.15
C CYS A 98 4.03 -19.29 16.78
N PRO A 99 4.52 -19.39 18.02
CA PRO A 99 4.47 -20.63 18.78
C PRO A 99 3.04 -21.17 18.89
N ALA A 100 2.90 -22.51 18.99
CA ALA A 100 1.62 -23.20 18.95
C ALA A 100 0.63 -22.75 20.03
N ASP A 101 1.14 -22.36 21.20
CA ASP A 101 0.33 -21.83 22.31
C ASP A 101 -0.24 -20.41 22.06
N LEU A 102 0.40 -19.61 21.22
CA LEU A 102 0.01 -18.23 20.91
C LEU A 102 -0.66 -18.09 19.54
N ALA A 103 -0.36 -19.00 18.61
CA ALA A 103 -0.81 -18.94 17.23
C ALA A 103 -2.34 -18.81 17.08
N PRO A 104 -3.19 -19.56 17.82
CA PRO A 104 -4.65 -19.45 17.65
C PRO A 104 -5.19 -18.05 17.94
N ALA A 105 -4.79 -17.44 19.06
CA ALA A 105 -5.26 -16.12 19.47
C ALA A 105 -4.72 -15.01 18.52
N PHE A 106 -3.46 -15.13 18.12
CA PHE A 106 -2.86 -14.21 17.13
C PHE A 106 -3.60 -14.29 15.80
N THR A 107 -3.83 -15.51 15.28
CA THR A 107 -4.47 -15.72 13.97
C THR A 107 -5.90 -15.21 13.96
N ALA A 108 -6.67 -15.46 15.02
CA ALA A 108 -8.04 -14.95 15.12
C ALA A 108 -8.09 -13.40 15.05
N SER A 109 -7.19 -12.73 15.76
CA SER A 109 -7.09 -11.27 15.72
C SER A 109 -6.56 -10.76 14.38
N TYR A 110 -5.58 -11.46 13.80
CA TYR A 110 -5.04 -11.15 12.46
C TYR A 110 -6.13 -11.24 11.39
N GLU A 111 -6.99 -12.26 11.39
CA GLU A 111 -8.09 -12.37 10.43
C GLU A 111 -9.12 -11.25 10.62
N SER A 112 -9.36 -10.82 11.85
CA SER A 112 -10.22 -9.67 12.13
C SER A 112 -9.65 -8.38 11.56
N GLY A 113 -8.35 -8.15 11.74
CA GLY A 113 -7.66 -6.99 11.14
C GLY A 113 -7.67 -7.05 9.61
N ARG A 114 -7.40 -8.22 9.01
CA ARG A 114 -7.46 -8.42 7.55
C ARG A 114 -8.86 -8.12 6.99
N GLU A 115 -9.89 -8.50 7.72
CA GLU A 115 -11.26 -8.23 7.30
C GLU A 115 -11.56 -6.73 7.32
N LEU A 116 -11.06 -6.00 8.34
CA LEU A 116 -11.15 -4.55 8.37
C LEU A 116 -10.43 -3.92 7.16
N HIS A 117 -9.19 -4.34 6.92
CA HIS A 117 -8.40 -3.88 5.77
C HIS A 117 -9.13 -4.07 4.43
N ARG A 118 -9.73 -5.24 4.21
CA ARG A 118 -10.48 -5.53 2.97
C ARG A 118 -11.70 -4.62 2.79
N ARG A 119 -12.42 -4.31 3.89
CA ARG A 119 -13.58 -3.41 3.84
C ARG A 119 -13.17 -1.97 3.57
N GLU A 120 -12.11 -1.51 4.23
CA GLU A 120 -11.55 -0.19 3.97
C GLU A 120 -11.06 -0.02 2.53
N TYR A 121 -10.41 -1.05 2.01
CA TYR A 121 -9.98 -1.06 0.61
C TYR A 121 -11.17 -0.92 -0.35
N ARG A 122 -12.24 -1.73 -0.14
CA ARG A 122 -13.45 -1.66 -0.97
C ARG A 122 -14.15 -0.31 -0.88
N ALA A 123 -14.23 0.27 0.30
CA ALA A 123 -14.85 1.60 0.47
C ALA A 123 -14.05 2.68 -0.26
N ARG A 124 -12.71 2.66 -0.14
CA ARG A 124 -11.85 3.59 -0.89
C ARG A 124 -11.97 3.40 -2.39
N GLU A 125 -11.92 2.17 -2.88
CA GLU A 125 -12.05 1.86 -4.31
C GLU A 125 -13.38 2.33 -4.89
N ALA A 126 -14.48 2.11 -4.18
CA ALA A 126 -15.80 2.59 -4.60
C ALA A 126 -15.87 4.13 -4.64
N GLN A 127 -15.30 4.81 -3.63
CA GLN A 127 -15.20 6.27 -3.62
C GLN A 127 -14.36 6.79 -4.78
N GLU A 128 -13.19 6.20 -5.03
CA GLU A 128 -12.29 6.62 -6.11
C GLU A 128 -12.93 6.47 -7.51
N ARG A 129 -13.73 5.40 -7.72
CA ARG A 129 -14.47 5.21 -8.97
C ARG A 129 -15.54 6.30 -9.16
N LEU A 130 -16.30 6.61 -8.11
CA LEU A 130 -17.29 7.69 -8.15
C LEU A 130 -16.62 9.03 -8.43
N ASP A 131 -15.56 9.37 -7.70
CA ASP A 131 -14.81 10.62 -7.87
C ASP A 131 -14.21 10.74 -9.27
N SER A 132 -13.74 9.64 -9.85
CA SER A 132 -13.20 9.61 -11.21
C SER A 132 -14.29 9.96 -12.23
N ALA A 133 -15.47 9.37 -12.11
CA ALA A 133 -16.61 9.65 -12.98
C ALA A 133 -17.07 11.12 -12.81
N MET A 134 -17.17 11.60 -11.57
CA MET A 134 -17.54 13.00 -11.28
C MET A 134 -16.56 14.02 -11.86
N ARG A 135 -15.27 13.68 -11.96
CA ARG A 135 -14.27 14.56 -12.60
C ARG A 135 -14.29 14.45 -14.13
N GLU A 136 -14.54 13.26 -14.68
CA GLU A 136 -14.52 13.04 -16.13
C GLU A 136 -15.72 13.66 -16.83
N ILE A 137 -16.93 13.58 -16.26
CA ILE A 137 -18.17 14.12 -16.86
C ILE A 137 -18.03 15.59 -17.29
N PRO A 138 -17.64 16.53 -16.41
CA PRO A 138 -17.53 17.94 -16.82
C PRO A 138 -16.43 18.19 -17.85
N LEU A 139 -15.37 17.39 -17.86
CA LEU A 139 -14.34 17.47 -18.89
C LEU A 139 -14.86 17.08 -20.27
N LEU A 140 -15.67 16.00 -20.33
CA LEU A 140 -16.33 15.58 -21.57
C LEU A 140 -17.35 16.64 -22.05
N GLU A 141 -18.10 17.25 -21.13
CA GLU A 141 -19.02 18.36 -21.44
C GLU A 141 -18.28 19.56 -22.05
N GLN A 142 -17.13 19.93 -21.48
CA GLN A 142 -16.28 21.00 -22.01
C GLN A 142 -15.74 20.64 -23.41
N GLN A 143 -15.32 19.39 -23.62
CA GLN A 143 -14.86 18.93 -24.94
C GLN A 143 -16.00 18.96 -25.98
N LEU A 144 -17.20 18.50 -25.61
CA LEU A 144 -18.37 18.56 -26.48
C LEU A 144 -18.69 20.01 -26.89
N ALA A 145 -18.64 20.94 -25.94
CA ALA A 145 -18.85 22.34 -26.24
C ALA A 145 -17.81 22.87 -27.22
N SER A 146 -16.52 22.57 -27.02
CA SER A 146 -15.44 23.03 -27.92
C SER A 146 -15.57 22.45 -29.35
N LEU A 147 -15.94 21.19 -29.47
CA LEU A 147 -16.19 20.56 -30.78
C LEU A 147 -17.40 21.12 -31.48
N THR A 148 -18.45 21.48 -30.75
CA THR A 148 -19.62 22.17 -31.31
C THR A 148 -19.20 23.50 -31.94
N PHE A 149 -18.36 24.29 -31.28
CA PHE A 149 -17.81 25.51 -31.85
C PHE A 149 -17.03 25.24 -33.14
N ALA A 150 -16.19 24.20 -33.18
CA ALA A 150 -15.41 23.84 -34.36
C ALA A 150 -16.29 23.46 -35.57
N VAL A 151 -17.47 22.90 -35.35
CA VAL A 151 -18.44 22.53 -36.41
C VAL A 151 -19.11 23.80 -37.01
N ILE A 152 -19.46 24.78 -36.17
CA ILE A 152 -20.23 25.95 -36.59
C ILE A 152 -19.32 27.13 -37.03
N ASP A 153 -18.02 27.12 -36.72
CA ASP A 153 -17.08 28.18 -37.08
C ASP A 153 -16.99 28.31 -38.61
N PRO A 154 -17.30 29.50 -39.19
CA PRO A 154 -17.18 29.72 -40.62
C PRO A 154 -15.77 29.53 -41.18
N GLN A 155 -14.74 29.66 -40.34
CA GLN A 155 -13.33 29.52 -40.73
C GLN A 155 -12.84 28.07 -40.71
N SER A 156 -13.61 27.14 -40.16
CA SER A 156 -13.27 25.70 -40.14
C SER A 156 -13.31 25.14 -41.55
N THR A 157 -12.31 24.31 -41.88
CA THR A 157 -12.31 23.55 -43.15
C THR A 157 -13.31 22.43 -43.11
N GLY A 158 -13.68 21.86 -44.27
CA GLY A 158 -14.55 20.69 -44.34
C GLY A 158 -13.99 19.48 -43.60
N GLU A 159 -12.69 19.27 -43.66
CA GLU A 159 -12.01 18.17 -42.92
C GLU A 159 -12.08 18.38 -41.41
N GLN A 160 -11.82 19.62 -40.93
CA GLN A 160 -11.94 19.92 -39.50
C GLN A 160 -13.34 19.69 -38.95
N ARG A 161 -14.37 20.12 -39.72
CA ARG A 161 -15.78 19.86 -39.36
C ARG A 161 -16.10 18.36 -39.30
N ALA A 162 -15.67 17.60 -40.33
CA ALA A 162 -15.89 16.14 -40.36
C ALA A 162 -15.24 15.42 -39.15
N ASN A 163 -13.99 15.77 -38.82
CA ASN A 163 -13.28 15.27 -37.66
C ASN A 163 -13.96 15.63 -36.34
N ALA A 164 -14.43 16.88 -36.21
CA ALA A 164 -15.16 17.35 -35.03
C ALA A 164 -16.46 16.57 -34.81
N ILE A 165 -17.22 16.27 -35.88
CA ILE A 165 -18.44 15.50 -35.81
C ILE A 165 -18.15 14.07 -35.32
N LEU A 166 -17.10 13.41 -35.84
CA LEU A 166 -16.72 12.06 -35.42
C LEU A 166 -16.31 12.01 -33.94
N GLN A 167 -15.50 12.99 -33.51
CA GLN A 167 -15.08 13.11 -32.11
C GLN A 167 -16.25 13.40 -31.18
N THR A 168 -17.18 14.28 -31.61
CA THR A 168 -18.40 14.58 -30.84
C THR A 168 -19.18 13.31 -30.51
N ARG A 169 -19.34 12.43 -31.51
CA ARG A 169 -20.06 11.17 -31.31
C ARG A 169 -19.38 10.28 -30.24
N GLN A 170 -18.07 10.07 -30.34
CA GLN A 170 -17.33 9.24 -29.40
C GLN A 170 -17.38 9.80 -27.97
N ILE A 171 -17.22 11.12 -27.83
CA ILE A 171 -17.25 11.78 -26.52
C ILE A 171 -18.68 11.76 -25.94
N ALA A 172 -19.69 11.97 -26.76
CA ALA A 172 -21.08 11.89 -26.32
C ALA A 172 -21.45 10.46 -25.83
N GLU A 173 -21.04 9.42 -26.55
CA GLU A 173 -21.24 8.03 -26.13
C GLU A 173 -20.56 7.76 -24.78
N ARG A 174 -19.33 8.24 -24.56
CA ARG A 174 -18.61 8.12 -23.28
C ARG A 174 -19.31 8.87 -22.15
N HIS A 175 -19.72 10.11 -22.42
CA HIS A 175 -20.43 10.94 -21.47
C HIS A 175 -21.76 10.30 -21.02
N GLU A 176 -22.60 9.84 -21.95
CA GLU A 176 -23.86 9.16 -21.64
C GLU A 176 -23.61 7.88 -20.84
N HIS A 177 -22.60 7.10 -21.21
CA HIS A 177 -22.25 5.88 -20.49
C HIS A 177 -21.87 6.18 -19.02
N LEU A 178 -21.02 7.17 -18.78
CA LEU A 178 -20.65 7.57 -17.42
C LEU A 178 -21.86 8.11 -16.64
N ARG A 179 -22.68 8.96 -17.25
CA ARG A 179 -23.90 9.45 -16.60
C ARG A 179 -24.86 8.33 -16.21
N ALA A 180 -25.02 7.34 -17.08
CA ALA A 180 -25.85 6.17 -16.79
C ALA A 180 -25.30 5.29 -15.64
N GLN A 181 -23.97 5.29 -15.44
CA GLN A 181 -23.32 4.54 -14.36
C GLN A 181 -23.38 5.28 -13.00
N MET A 182 -23.57 6.58 -12.95
CA MET A 182 -23.52 7.37 -11.72
C MET A 182 -24.39 6.82 -10.57
N PRO A 183 -25.67 6.47 -10.78
CA PRO A 183 -26.50 5.94 -9.69
C PRO A 183 -25.99 4.62 -9.12
N GLU A 184 -25.36 3.79 -9.94
CA GLU A 184 -24.77 2.52 -9.49
C GLU A 184 -23.49 2.75 -8.70
N LEU A 185 -22.61 3.63 -9.17
CA LEU A 185 -21.40 4.02 -8.45
C LEU A 185 -21.71 4.63 -7.06
N GLU A 186 -22.72 5.48 -6.98
CA GLU A 186 -23.21 6.03 -5.71
C GLU A 186 -23.73 4.94 -4.77
N ARG A 187 -24.47 3.98 -5.29
CA ARG A 187 -24.98 2.84 -4.52
C ARG A 187 -23.85 1.94 -4.02
N GLU A 188 -22.89 1.59 -4.88
CA GLU A 188 -21.74 0.78 -4.52
C GLU A 188 -20.93 1.44 -3.39
N ARG A 189 -20.71 2.75 -3.49
CA ARG A 189 -20.02 3.51 -2.44
C ARG A 189 -20.79 3.46 -1.12
N GLN A 190 -22.10 3.73 -1.14
CA GLN A 190 -22.95 3.70 0.06
C GLN A 190 -22.94 2.33 0.74
N LEU A 191 -23.07 1.26 -0.02
CA LEU A 191 -23.05 -0.12 0.49
C LEU A 191 -21.68 -0.48 1.09
N ALA A 192 -20.58 -0.08 0.44
CA ALA A 192 -19.23 -0.34 0.96
C ALA A 192 -18.95 0.44 2.26
N GLU A 193 -19.38 1.69 2.35
CA GLU A 193 -19.27 2.50 3.57
C GLU A 193 -20.12 1.94 4.70
N GLN A 194 -21.35 1.51 4.41
CA GLN A 194 -22.22 0.91 5.41
C GLN A 194 -21.63 -0.41 5.94
N ASP A 195 -21.16 -1.31 5.07
CA ASP A 195 -20.52 -2.57 5.46
C ASP A 195 -19.28 -2.33 6.34
N LEU A 196 -18.48 -1.32 6.00
CA LEU A 196 -17.33 -0.91 6.82
C LEU A 196 -17.76 -0.38 8.20
N ALA A 197 -18.76 0.49 8.25
CA ALA A 197 -19.26 1.07 9.49
C ALA A 197 -19.85 0.01 10.43
N GLU A 198 -20.64 -0.93 9.90
CA GLU A 198 -21.18 -2.05 10.66
C GLU A 198 -20.09 -2.97 11.22
N TYR A 199 -19.03 -3.21 10.44
CA TYR A 199 -17.90 -4.02 10.91
C TYR A 199 -17.13 -3.32 12.03
N ARG A 200 -16.84 -2.03 11.89
CA ARG A 200 -16.18 -1.23 12.93
C ARG A 200 -17.00 -1.19 14.23
N ALA A 201 -18.31 -1.07 14.13
CA ALA A 201 -19.19 -1.11 15.30
C ALA A 201 -19.12 -2.47 16.03
N ARG A 202 -19.07 -3.59 15.28
CA ARG A 202 -18.87 -4.92 15.86
C ARG A 202 -17.53 -5.08 16.57
N LEU A 203 -16.46 -4.56 15.98
CA LEU A 203 -15.11 -4.59 16.60
C LEU A 203 -15.08 -3.78 17.91
N ALA A 204 -15.79 -2.67 17.99
CA ALA A 204 -15.85 -1.83 19.19
C ALA A 204 -16.69 -2.41 20.33
N SER A 205 -17.56 -3.40 20.03
CA SER A 205 -18.43 -4.07 21.01
C SER A 205 -17.84 -5.34 21.62
N ASN A 206 -16.71 -5.82 21.11
CA ASN A 206 -15.99 -7.02 21.57
C ASN A 206 -14.72 -6.64 22.34
#